data_c2721d64e0237d0a08e875e0f8329265
#
_entry.id   c2721d64e0237d0a08e875e0f8329265
#
_cell.length_a   1.000
_cell.length_b   1.000
_cell.length_c   1.000
_cell.angle_alpha   90.00
_cell.angle_beta   90.00
_cell.angle_gamma   90.00
#
_symmetry.space_group_name_H-M   'P 1'
#
loop_
_entity.id
_entity.type
_entity.pdbx_description
1 polymer ?
#
loop_
_entity_poly.entity_id
_entity_poly.type
_entity_poly.pdbx_seq_one_letter_code
_entity_poly.pdbx_strand_id
1 'polypeptide(L)'
;LGLSGGVDSALVCAIAADALGAARVHAVLMPSRYSSDHSLSDAHHLASNLGVDARTIPIEAAHAAFLDLLAPSFGERPPDLTEENLQSRIRGVLLMALSNKFGWLVLTTGNKSETAVGYSTLYGDSAGGLAVIKDIPKLLVYELCRWRNEREGAALIPESVLTKAPSAELRPDQRDDQSQIGRAHV
;
A
#
# COMPACT_ATOMS: atom_id res chain seq x y z
N LEU A 1 -4.54 -8.53 -0.26
CA LEU A 1 -3.64 -7.42 0.08
C LEU A 1 -4.14 -6.09 -0.47
N GLY A 2 -3.75 -4.97 0.15
CA GLY A 2 -3.88 -3.64 -0.45
C GLY A 2 -2.84 -3.46 -1.55
N LEU A 3 -3.26 -3.00 -2.74
CA LEU A 3 -2.37 -2.72 -3.86
C LEU A 3 -2.41 -1.22 -4.15
N SER A 4 -1.34 -0.52 -3.74
CA SER A 4 -1.27 0.94 -3.80
C SER A 4 -0.64 1.49 -5.09
N GLY A 5 0.00 0.63 -5.88
CA GLY A 5 0.87 1.04 -6.98
C GLY A 5 2.30 1.43 -6.54
N GLY A 6 2.63 1.29 -5.24
CA GLY A 6 3.99 1.41 -4.72
C GLY A 6 4.77 0.10 -4.81
N VAL A 7 6.10 0.19 -4.72
CA VAL A 7 7.03 -0.94 -4.92
C VAL A 7 6.83 -2.06 -3.90
N ASP A 8 6.50 -1.74 -2.63
CA ASP A 8 6.32 -2.74 -1.57
C ASP A 8 5.09 -3.61 -1.83
N SER A 9 3.95 -2.97 -2.11
CA SER A 9 2.73 -3.69 -2.45
C SER A 9 2.86 -4.49 -3.75
N ALA A 10 3.65 -3.98 -4.71
CA ALA A 10 3.94 -4.67 -5.96
C ALA A 10 4.75 -5.95 -5.71
N LEU A 11 5.81 -5.88 -4.91
CA LEU A 11 6.60 -7.05 -4.57
C LEU A 11 5.78 -8.10 -3.83
N VAL A 12 4.99 -7.70 -2.82
CA VAL A 12 4.13 -8.62 -2.06
C VAL A 12 3.11 -9.29 -2.95
N CYS A 13 2.51 -8.55 -3.89
CA CYS A 13 1.55 -9.10 -4.84
C CYS A 13 2.22 -10.14 -5.77
N ALA A 14 3.41 -9.86 -6.28
CA ALA A 14 4.17 -10.77 -7.12
C ALA A 14 4.59 -12.04 -6.35
N ILE A 15 5.10 -11.91 -5.13
CA ILE A 15 5.46 -13.05 -4.27
C ILE A 15 4.22 -13.92 -4.00
N ALA A 16 3.08 -13.30 -3.67
CA ALA A 16 1.85 -14.03 -3.40
C ALA A 16 1.37 -14.80 -4.64
N ALA A 17 1.39 -14.17 -5.83
CA ALA A 17 1.01 -14.81 -7.09
C ALA A 17 1.94 -15.98 -7.44
N ASP A 18 3.25 -15.82 -7.25
CA ASP A 18 4.23 -16.87 -7.49
C ASP A 18 4.07 -18.06 -6.54
N ALA A 19 3.79 -17.78 -5.27
CA ALA A 19 3.71 -18.82 -4.23
C ALA A 19 2.38 -19.57 -4.22
N LEU A 20 1.28 -18.89 -4.50
CA LEU A 20 -0.08 -19.42 -4.31
C LEU A 20 -0.83 -19.67 -5.63
N GLY A 21 -0.34 -19.07 -6.73
CA GLY A 21 -1.06 -18.94 -7.99
C GLY A 21 -2.01 -17.74 -7.99
N ALA A 22 -2.08 -17.03 -9.12
CA ALA A 22 -2.82 -15.79 -9.30
C ALA A 22 -4.31 -15.90 -8.88
N ALA A 23 -4.96 -17.02 -9.16
CA ALA A 23 -6.37 -17.26 -8.83
C ALA A 23 -6.69 -17.23 -7.31
N ARG A 24 -5.66 -17.32 -6.44
CA ARG A 24 -5.82 -17.28 -4.98
C ARG A 24 -5.42 -15.92 -4.38
N VAL A 25 -5.03 -14.98 -5.23
CA VAL A 25 -4.58 -13.66 -4.80
C VAL A 25 -5.61 -12.61 -5.18
N HIS A 26 -6.05 -11.84 -4.18
CA HIS A 26 -7.02 -10.77 -4.34
C HIS A 26 -6.36 -9.45 -3.96
N ALA A 27 -6.24 -8.55 -4.92
CA ALA A 27 -5.72 -7.21 -4.75
C ALA A 27 -6.87 -6.21 -4.55
N VAL A 28 -6.71 -5.28 -3.61
CA VAL A 28 -7.70 -4.24 -3.34
C VAL A 28 -7.03 -2.87 -3.49
N LEU A 29 -7.48 -2.11 -4.47
CA LEU A 29 -7.05 -0.74 -4.71
C LEU A 29 -8.00 0.18 -3.93
N MET A 30 -7.46 1.01 -3.06
CA MET A 30 -8.26 1.85 -2.15
C MET A 30 -7.86 3.32 -2.27
N PRO A 31 -8.14 3.95 -3.45
CA PRO A 31 -7.73 5.32 -3.68
C PRO A 31 -8.47 6.31 -2.79
N SER A 32 -7.78 7.41 -2.46
CA SER A 32 -8.33 8.64 -1.89
C SER A 32 -8.19 9.78 -2.89
N ARG A 33 -8.65 10.99 -2.53
CA ARG A 33 -8.43 12.22 -3.32
C ARG A 33 -6.96 12.58 -3.54
N TYR A 34 -6.06 12.00 -2.76
CA TYR A 34 -4.61 12.24 -2.83
C TYR A 34 -3.88 11.18 -3.65
N SER A 35 -4.56 10.11 -4.02
CA SER A 35 -3.96 9.05 -4.83
C SER A 35 -3.77 9.54 -6.26
N SER A 36 -2.56 9.39 -6.78
CA SER A 36 -2.24 9.80 -8.15
C SER A 36 -2.84 8.83 -9.17
N ASP A 37 -3.21 9.35 -10.34
CA ASP A 37 -3.67 8.53 -11.48
C ASP A 37 -2.60 7.51 -11.89
N HIS A 38 -1.33 7.88 -11.78
CA HIS A 38 -0.21 6.99 -12.07
C HIS A 38 -0.18 5.78 -11.13
N SER A 39 -0.35 5.99 -9.81
CA SER A 39 -0.35 4.90 -8.84
C SER A 39 -1.51 3.94 -9.08
N LEU A 40 -2.68 4.46 -9.40
CA LEU A 40 -3.85 3.64 -9.71
C LEU A 40 -3.65 2.84 -11.02
N SER A 41 -3.13 3.49 -12.06
CA SER A 41 -2.79 2.84 -13.33
C SER A 41 -1.74 1.75 -13.15
N ASP A 42 -0.66 2.02 -12.42
CA ASP A 42 0.40 1.05 -12.11
C ASP A 42 -0.14 -0.18 -11.38
N ALA A 43 -1.02 0.03 -10.40
CA ALA A 43 -1.64 -1.05 -9.65
C ALA A 43 -2.52 -1.94 -10.56
N HIS A 44 -3.31 -1.35 -11.45
CA HIS A 44 -4.11 -2.09 -12.42
C HIS A 44 -3.25 -2.85 -13.42
N HIS A 45 -2.19 -2.23 -13.96
CA HIS A 45 -1.27 -2.89 -14.88
C HIS A 45 -0.59 -4.09 -14.21
N LEU A 46 -0.08 -3.91 -12.99
CA LEU A 46 0.53 -5.01 -12.24
C LEU A 46 -0.46 -6.17 -12.01
N ALA A 47 -1.68 -5.86 -11.55
CA ALA A 47 -2.71 -6.88 -11.33
C ALA A 47 -3.03 -7.65 -12.62
N SER A 48 -3.15 -6.94 -13.74
CA SER A 48 -3.37 -7.53 -15.07
C SER A 48 -2.19 -8.39 -15.50
N ASN A 49 -0.95 -7.90 -15.35
CA ASN A 49 0.26 -8.65 -15.74
C ASN A 49 0.42 -9.95 -14.92
N LEU A 50 0.05 -9.93 -13.65
CA LEU A 50 0.09 -11.10 -12.78
C LEU A 50 -1.14 -12.01 -12.90
N GLY A 51 -2.21 -11.55 -13.56
CA GLY A 51 -3.48 -12.27 -13.67
C GLY A 51 -4.25 -12.40 -12.35
N VAL A 52 -4.05 -11.47 -11.39
CA VAL A 52 -4.73 -11.50 -10.10
C VAL A 52 -6.06 -10.74 -10.13
N ASP A 53 -7.03 -11.21 -9.34
CA ASP A 53 -8.31 -10.50 -9.14
C ASP A 53 -8.07 -9.16 -8.44
N ALA A 54 -8.49 -8.06 -9.07
CA ALA A 54 -8.30 -6.72 -8.56
C ALA A 54 -9.63 -5.98 -8.41
N ARG A 55 -9.84 -5.37 -7.24
CA ARG A 55 -11.04 -4.60 -6.89
C ARG A 55 -10.66 -3.18 -6.51
N THR A 56 -11.39 -2.20 -7.02
CA THR A 56 -11.22 -0.81 -6.62
C THR A 56 -12.34 -0.41 -5.67
N ILE A 57 -11.96 0.01 -4.47
CA ILE A 57 -12.86 0.48 -3.41
C ILE A 57 -12.37 1.84 -2.92
N PRO A 58 -12.84 2.96 -3.51
CA PRO A 58 -12.45 4.30 -3.07
C PRO A 58 -12.81 4.54 -1.61
N ILE A 59 -11.90 5.14 -0.84
CA ILE A 59 -12.11 5.40 0.59
C ILE A 59 -12.76 6.76 0.88
N GLU A 60 -12.95 7.60 -0.12
CA GLU A 60 -13.33 9.00 0.03
C GLU A 60 -14.62 9.20 0.84
N ALA A 61 -15.67 8.44 0.54
CA ALA A 61 -16.94 8.56 1.26
C ALA A 61 -16.81 8.18 2.75
N ALA A 62 -16.04 7.13 3.05
CA ALA A 62 -15.78 6.73 4.43
C ALA A 62 -14.92 7.78 5.16
N HIS A 63 -13.87 8.29 4.50
CA HIS A 63 -13.00 9.30 5.08
C HIS A 63 -13.78 10.58 5.40
N ALA A 64 -14.60 11.09 4.48
CA ALA A 64 -15.45 12.25 4.70
C ALA A 64 -16.42 12.03 5.89
N ALA A 65 -17.07 10.87 5.95
CA ALA A 65 -17.98 10.54 7.05
C ALA A 65 -17.28 10.53 8.42
N PHE A 66 -16.06 10.00 8.51
CA PHE A 66 -15.28 10.04 9.75
C PHE A 66 -14.88 11.47 10.14
N LEU A 67 -14.47 12.30 9.18
CA LEU A 67 -14.13 13.70 9.45
C LEU A 67 -15.35 14.47 9.97
N ASP A 68 -16.53 14.27 9.36
CA ASP A 68 -17.77 14.90 9.81
C ASP A 68 -18.16 14.48 11.24
N LEU A 69 -18.01 13.19 11.56
CA LEU A 69 -18.28 12.66 12.90
C LEU A 69 -17.32 13.21 13.95
N LEU A 70 -16.06 13.47 13.59
CA LEU A 70 -15.01 13.94 14.50
C LEU A 70 -14.94 15.47 14.59
N ALA A 71 -15.50 16.20 13.63
CA ALA A 71 -15.45 17.65 13.57
C ALA A 71 -15.84 18.34 14.88
N PRO A 72 -16.93 17.94 15.60
CA PRO A 72 -17.28 18.57 16.89
C PRO A 72 -16.22 18.36 17.97
N SER A 73 -15.45 17.28 17.90
CA SER A 73 -14.38 16.95 18.85
C SER A 73 -13.07 17.62 18.52
N PHE A 74 -12.80 17.82 17.24
CA PHE A 74 -11.56 18.48 16.77
C PHE A 74 -11.61 19.99 16.92
N GLY A 75 -12.80 20.60 16.81
CA GLY A 75 -12.98 22.05 16.89
C GLY A 75 -12.23 22.76 15.77
N GLU A 76 -11.50 23.84 16.14
CA GLU A 76 -10.72 24.66 15.19
C GLU A 76 -9.27 24.18 14.98
N ARG A 77 -8.93 22.96 15.39
CA ARG A 77 -7.59 22.42 15.21
C ARG A 77 -7.30 22.19 13.72
N PRO A 78 -6.14 22.64 13.21
CA PRO A 78 -5.78 22.37 11.83
C PRO A 78 -5.54 20.87 11.58
N PRO A 79 -5.76 20.38 10.36
CA PRO A 79 -5.41 19.01 9.97
C PRO A 79 -3.94 18.69 10.23
N ASP A 80 -3.67 17.46 10.67
CA ASP A 80 -2.34 16.94 10.95
C ASP A 80 -2.21 15.45 10.57
N LEU A 81 -1.31 14.72 11.20
CA LEU A 81 -1.15 13.27 11.00
C LEU A 81 -2.41 12.47 11.34
N THR A 82 -3.37 13.06 12.05
CA THR A 82 -4.62 12.36 12.42
C THR A 82 -5.41 11.98 11.18
N GLU A 83 -5.58 12.91 10.26
CA GLU A 83 -6.33 12.71 9.02
C GLU A 83 -5.60 11.76 8.06
N GLU A 84 -4.27 11.80 8.03
CA GLU A 84 -3.44 10.85 7.28
C GLU A 84 -3.60 9.42 7.85
N ASN A 85 -3.46 9.27 9.16
CA ASN A 85 -3.61 7.99 9.85
C ASN A 85 -5.04 7.43 9.75
N LEU A 86 -6.04 8.30 9.69
CA LEU A 86 -7.44 7.89 9.52
C LEU A 86 -7.64 7.19 8.17
N GLN A 87 -7.05 7.71 7.08
CA GLN A 87 -7.12 7.06 5.77
C GLN A 87 -6.49 5.66 5.80
N SER A 88 -5.33 5.53 6.44
CA SER A 88 -4.66 4.23 6.58
C SER A 88 -5.53 3.22 7.36
N ARG A 89 -6.15 3.66 8.46
CA ARG A 89 -7.04 2.81 9.26
C ARG A 89 -8.33 2.42 8.53
N ILE A 90 -8.91 3.31 7.75
CA ILE A 90 -10.07 2.98 6.89
C ILE A 90 -9.70 1.86 5.90
N ARG A 91 -8.52 1.93 5.28
CA ARG A 91 -8.01 0.86 4.42
C ARG A 91 -7.86 -0.46 5.18
N GLY A 92 -7.30 -0.42 6.38
CA GLY A 92 -7.19 -1.58 7.26
C GLY A 92 -8.55 -2.21 7.58
N VAL A 93 -9.56 -1.38 7.92
CA VAL A 93 -10.93 -1.85 8.18
C VAL A 93 -11.54 -2.54 6.95
N LEU A 94 -11.39 -1.96 5.76
CA LEU A 94 -11.89 -2.55 4.52
C LEU A 94 -11.24 -3.91 4.22
N LEU A 95 -9.92 -4.01 4.35
CA LEU A 95 -9.20 -5.27 4.15
C LEU A 95 -9.65 -6.34 5.14
N MET A 96 -9.78 -5.99 6.42
CA MET A 96 -10.24 -6.92 7.45
C MET A 96 -11.70 -7.32 7.28
N ALA A 97 -12.56 -6.43 6.80
CA ALA A 97 -13.95 -6.77 6.47
C ALA A 97 -14.02 -7.80 5.33
N LEU A 98 -13.23 -7.61 4.28
CA LEU A 98 -13.13 -8.59 3.18
C LEU A 98 -12.55 -9.92 3.68
N SER A 99 -11.50 -9.88 4.50
CA SER A 99 -10.91 -11.04 5.16
C SER A 99 -11.96 -11.86 5.89
N ASN A 100 -12.73 -11.22 6.76
CA ASN A 100 -13.76 -11.89 7.54
C ASN A 100 -14.89 -12.45 6.67
N LYS A 101 -15.30 -11.69 5.64
CA LYS A 101 -16.41 -12.09 4.78
C LYS A 101 -16.09 -13.30 3.91
N PHE A 102 -14.86 -13.38 3.41
CA PHE A 102 -14.44 -14.40 2.44
C PHE A 102 -13.49 -15.46 3.03
N GLY A 103 -13.08 -15.33 4.28
CA GLY A 103 -12.12 -16.23 4.92
C GLY A 103 -10.70 -16.06 4.36
N TRP A 104 -10.33 -14.87 3.90
CA TRP A 104 -9.02 -14.61 3.30
C TRP A 104 -8.00 -14.14 4.32
N LEU A 105 -6.74 -14.55 4.16
CA LEU A 105 -5.62 -14.02 4.91
C LEU A 105 -5.18 -12.67 4.31
N VAL A 106 -5.12 -11.62 5.13
CA VAL A 106 -4.59 -10.33 4.71
C VAL A 106 -3.07 -10.34 4.79
N LEU A 107 -2.42 -10.02 3.67
CA LEU A 107 -0.97 -9.80 3.60
C LEU A 107 -0.68 -8.31 3.77
N THR A 108 0.21 -7.96 4.71
CA THR A 108 0.71 -6.60 4.87
C THR A 108 1.93 -6.35 4.01
N THR A 109 2.15 -5.10 3.65
CA THR A 109 3.18 -4.69 2.69
C THR A 109 4.30 -3.86 3.31
N GLY A 110 4.31 -3.70 4.64
CA GLY A 110 5.36 -2.98 5.35
C GLY A 110 6.71 -3.69 5.25
N ASN A 111 7.75 -2.94 4.93
CA ASN A 111 9.14 -3.42 4.85
C ASN A 111 9.91 -3.15 6.15
N LYS A 112 11.15 -3.69 6.23
CA LYS A 112 12.02 -3.54 7.39
C LYS A 112 12.37 -2.08 7.69
N SER A 113 12.66 -1.29 6.66
CA SER A 113 13.07 0.11 6.82
C SER A 113 11.95 0.96 7.41
N GLU A 114 10.71 0.80 6.95
CA GLU A 114 9.53 1.46 7.49
C GLU A 114 9.31 1.08 8.96
N THR A 115 9.40 -0.21 9.26
CA THR A 115 9.25 -0.70 10.63
C THR A 115 10.33 -0.14 11.56
N ALA A 116 11.59 -0.09 11.10
CA ALA A 116 12.73 0.38 11.89
C ALA A 116 12.63 1.85 12.28
N VAL A 117 12.03 2.68 11.44
CA VAL A 117 11.85 4.12 11.70
C VAL A 117 10.45 4.50 12.22
N GLY A 118 9.59 3.50 12.45
CA GLY A 118 8.23 3.71 12.93
C GLY A 118 7.30 4.37 11.89
N TYR A 119 7.61 4.24 10.59
CA TYR A 119 6.78 4.78 9.52
C TYR A 119 5.69 3.78 9.15
N SER A 120 4.76 3.62 10.04
CA SER A 120 3.58 2.78 9.87
C SER A 120 2.45 3.28 10.75
N THR A 121 1.23 3.06 10.32
CA THR A 121 0.03 3.38 11.10
C THR A 121 -0.48 2.12 11.78
N LEU A 122 -0.46 2.09 13.12
CA LEU A 122 -1.04 1.00 13.89
C LEU A 122 -2.52 0.80 13.52
N TYR A 123 -2.89 -0.45 13.27
CA TYR A 123 -4.25 -0.85 12.83
C TYR A 123 -4.67 -0.29 11.46
N GLY A 124 -3.73 0.30 10.70
CA GLY A 124 -3.93 0.76 9.34
C GLY A 124 -3.20 -0.14 8.35
N ASP A 125 -2.09 0.31 7.81
CA ASP A 125 -1.23 -0.44 6.87
C ASP A 125 -0.56 -1.67 7.52
N SER A 126 -0.42 -1.68 8.85
CA SER A 126 0.05 -2.83 9.61
C SER A 126 -1.03 -3.89 9.87
N ALA A 127 -2.30 -3.65 9.52
CA ALA A 127 -3.39 -4.60 9.75
C ALA A 127 -3.31 -5.78 8.78
N GLY A 128 -3.12 -6.98 9.32
CA GLY A 128 -3.06 -8.21 8.54
C GLY A 128 -2.54 -9.40 9.34
N GLY A 129 -2.59 -10.58 8.73
CA GLY A 129 -2.19 -11.84 9.36
C GLY A 129 -0.76 -12.28 9.03
N LEU A 130 -0.15 -11.75 7.95
CA LEU A 130 1.23 -12.07 7.55
C LEU A 130 1.92 -10.86 6.94
N ALA A 131 3.07 -10.50 7.48
CA ALA A 131 3.94 -9.44 6.97
C ALA A 131 5.05 -10.07 6.10
N VAL A 132 4.82 -10.09 4.79
CA VAL A 132 5.61 -10.88 3.83
C VAL A 132 7.05 -10.38 3.73
N ILE A 133 7.26 -9.05 3.74
CA ILE A 133 8.56 -8.41 3.50
C ILE A 133 9.08 -7.62 4.73
N LYS A 134 8.57 -7.90 5.93
CA LYS A 134 8.95 -7.17 7.16
C LYS A 134 10.45 -7.19 7.47
N ASP A 135 11.16 -8.22 7.01
CA ASP A 135 12.60 -8.39 7.24
C ASP A 135 13.45 -7.91 6.05
N ILE A 136 12.82 -7.37 5.00
CA ILE A 136 13.47 -6.92 3.76
C ILE A 136 13.67 -5.41 3.81
N PRO A 137 14.93 -4.91 3.74
CA PRO A 137 15.21 -3.47 3.63
C PRO A 137 14.69 -2.88 2.33
N LYS A 138 14.32 -1.60 2.33
CA LYS A 138 13.73 -0.90 1.17
C LYS A 138 14.54 -1.05 -0.12
N LEU A 139 15.87 -0.94 -0.05
CA LEU A 139 16.73 -1.09 -1.24
C LEU A 139 16.61 -2.49 -1.84
N LEU A 140 16.60 -3.52 -0.99
CA LEU A 140 16.44 -4.90 -1.45
C LEU A 140 15.07 -5.17 -2.05
N VAL A 141 14.02 -4.45 -1.61
CA VAL A 141 12.68 -4.53 -2.25
C VAL A 141 12.77 -4.14 -3.72
N TYR A 142 13.47 -3.05 -4.06
CA TYR A 142 13.69 -2.63 -5.45
C TYR A 142 14.50 -3.65 -6.25
N GLU A 143 15.56 -4.19 -5.65
CA GLU A 143 16.40 -5.23 -6.30
C GLU A 143 15.60 -6.49 -6.60
N LEU A 144 14.76 -6.95 -5.67
CA LEU A 144 13.91 -8.11 -5.86
C LEU A 144 12.86 -7.88 -6.94
N CYS A 145 12.30 -6.67 -7.04
CA CYS A 145 11.37 -6.32 -8.12
C CYS A 145 12.06 -6.38 -9.50
N ARG A 146 13.26 -5.81 -9.63
CA ARG A 146 14.05 -5.87 -10.87
C ARG A 146 14.41 -7.31 -11.22
N TRP A 147 14.92 -8.06 -10.25
CA TRP A 147 15.25 -9.48 -10.45
C TRP A 147 14.02 -10.28 -10.92
N ARG A 148 12.83 -10.00 -10.38
CA ARG A 148 11.61 -10.68 -10.78
C ARG A 148 11.24 -10.39 -12.25
N ASN A 149 11.39 -9.16 -12.69
CA ASN A 149 11.19 -8.77 -14.08
C ASN A 149 12.21 -9.44 -15.02
N GLU A 150 13.48 -9.44 -14.65
CA GLU A 150 14.57 -10.08 -15.41
C GLU A 150 14.33 -11.59 -15.57
N ARG A 151 13.95 -12.27 -14.51
CA ARG A 151 13.67 -13.70 -14.51
C ARG A 151 12.56 -14.09 -15.47
N GLU A 152 11.55 -13.28 -15.62
CA GLU A 152 10.42 -13.53 -16.53
C GLU A 152 10.74 -13.12 -17.97
N GLY A 153 11.74 -12.27 -18.17
CA GLY A 153 12.02 -11.65 -19.47
C GLY A 153 10.95 -10.65 -19.89
N ALA A 154 10.14 -10.16 -18.96
CA ALA A 154 9.05 -9.20 -19.18
C ALA A 154 8.89 -8.28 -17.96
N ALA A 155 8.47 -7.04 -18.20
CA ALA A 155 8.17 -6.07 -17.14
C ALA A 155 6.83 -6.37 -16.45
N LEU A 156 6.77 -7.43 -15.65
CA LEU A 156 5.58 -7.76 -14.85
C LEU A 156 5.24 -6.62 -13.88
N ILE A 157 6.25 -6.16 -13.15
CA ILE A 157 6.16 -4.95 -12.31
C ILE A 157 6.46 -3.77 -13.22
N PRO A 158 5.54 -2.82 -13.42
CA PRO A 158 5.75 -1.66 -14.29
C PRO A 158 6.99 -0.87 -13.91
N GLU A 159 7.75 -0.39 -14.89
CA GLU A 159 8.98 0.38 -14.67
C GLU A 159 8.71 1.68 -13.89
N SER A 160 7.53 2.29 -14.10
CA SER A 160 7.08 3.45 -13.34
C SER A 160 7.04 3.21 -11.82
N VAL A 161 6.70 1.99 -11.38
CA VAL A 161 6.73 1.58 -9.95
C VAL A 161 8.15 1.61 -9.38
N LEU A 162 9.16 1.30 -10.22
CA LEU A 162 10.56 1.21 -9.83
C LEU A 162 11.29 2.54 -9.88
N THR A 163 10.78 3.50 -10.65
CA THR A 163 11.46 4.78 -10.92
C THR A 163 10.84 5.98 -10.22
N LYS A 164 9.55 5.92 -9.87
CA LYS A 164 8.89 7.01 -9.16
C LYS A 164 9.40 7.16 -7.73
N ALA A 165 9.41 8.40 -7.23
CA ALA A 165 9.73 8.68 -5.84
C ALA A 165 8.70 7.99 -4.90
N PRO A 166 9.15 7.34 -3.81
CA PRO A 166 8.25 6.72 -2.85
C PRO A 166 7.39 7.78 -2.15
N SER A 167 6.10 7.49 -2.04
CA SER A 167 5.12 8.34 -1.35
C SER A 167 3.96 7.50 -0.81
N ALA A 168 3.50 7.83 0.40
CA ALA A 168 2.30 7.24 0.98
C ALA A 168 1.00 7.83 0.41
N GLU A 169 1.05 8.94 -0.33
CA GLU A 169 -0.08 9.62 -0.98
C GLU A 169 -1.28 9.88 -0.02
N LEU A 170 -0.99 10.34 1.21
CA LEU A 170 -1.99 10.64 2.24
C LEU A 170 -2.31 12.14 2.33
N ARG A 171 -1.51 12.99 1.69
CA ARG A 171 -1.66 14.45 1.60
C ARG A 171 -1.09 14.97 0.28
N PRO A 172 -1.40 16.23 -0.11
CA PRO A 172 -0.84 16.83 -1.32
C PRO A 172 0.69 16.85 -1.30
N ASP A 173 1.32 16.57 -2.44
CA ASP A 173 2.76 16.66 -2.68
C ASP A 173 3.64 15.89 -1.67
N GLN A 174 3.08 14.86 -1.04
CA GLN A 174 3.80 14.04 -0.07
C GLN A 174 4.94 13.26 -0.73
N ARG A 175 6.12 13.32 -0.11
CA ARG A 175 7.25 12.45 -0.41
C ARG A 175 7.75 11.83 0.87
N ASP A 176 8.10 10.58 0.78
CA ASP A 176 8.55 9.82 1.94
C ASP A 176 9.88 10.34 2.52
N ASP A 177 10.76 10.90 1.68
CA ASP A 177 12.03 11.50 2.08
C ASP A 177 11.88 12.76 2.93
N GLN A 178 10.73 13.44 2.87
CA GLN A 178 10.42 14.61 3.71
C GLN A 178 10.12 14.25 5.17
N SER A 179 9.69 13.03 5.43
CA SER A 179 9.23 12.58 6.74
C SER A 179 10.21 11.65 7.44
N GLN A 180 11.27 11.23 6.77
CA GLN A 180 12.18 10.19 7.26
C GLN A 180 13.64 10.59 7.00
N ILE A 181 14.27 11.12 8.03
CA ILE A 181 15.71 11.41 8.01
C ILE A 181 16.48 10.09 7.89
N GLY A 182 17.35 9.98 6.89
CA GLY A 182 18.29 8.85 6.76
C GLY A 182 17.77 7.60 6.06
N ARG A 183 16.65 7.65 5.37
CA ARG A 183 16.04 6.51 4.67
C ARG A 183 16.88 5.85 3.60
N ALA A 184 17.71 6.59 2.91
CA ALA A 184 18.56 6.03 1.87
C ALA A 184 19.59 5.01 2.41
N HIS A 185 19.70 4.89 3.73
CA HIS A 185 20.73 4.10 4.39
C HIS A 185 20.19 3.02 5.35
N VAL A 186 18.87 2.80 5.39
CA VAL A 186 18.29 1.79 6.29
C VAL A 186 17.80 0.56 5.51
#